data_e0a9558358d1c59f99cd0df06ff7ff2f
#
_entry.id   e0a9558358d1c59f99cd0df06ff7ff2f
#
_cell.length_a   1.000
_cell.length_b   1.000
_cell.length_c   1.000
_cell.angle_alpha   90.00
_cell.angle_beta   90.00
_cell.angle_gamma   90.00
#
_symmetry.space_group_name_H-M   'P 1'
#
loop_
_entity.id
_entity.type
_entity.pdbx_description
1 polymer ?
#
loop_
_entity_poly.entity_id
_entity_poly.type
_entity_poly.pdbx_seq_one_letter_code
_entity_poly.pdbx_strand_id
1 'polypeptide(L)'
;KFLKKQKKNKTIVLLPEKKYTRFIENKLQNLQLKNYKIFKYSADPKILTGEIEILTNYDQRKKNLELRKKVFKDKDDKESQKELEKLEKKYTLGDVNFDSVIIIDFGSSLKSVLTSLAFTDVSENKVLFTTLNQWFDESIFYENTVKSLYYPSVNYKEFKRYKDNYFKTFNNFPSEI
;
A
#
# COMPACT_ATOMS: atom_id res chain seq x y z
N LYS A 1 11.87 -1.67 13.96
CA LYS A 1 11.47 -0.98 15.23
C LYS A 1 10.13 -0.25 15.10
N PHE A 2 9.91 0.54 14.01
CA PHE A 2 8.67 1.33 13.82
C PHE A 2 7.41 0.44 13.83
N LEU A 3 7.32 -0.60 12.99
CA LEU A 3 6.16 -1.50 12.91
C LEU A 3 5.84 -2.17 14.27
N LYS A 4 6.87 -2.59 15.02
CA LYS A 4 6.69 -3.12 16.38
C LYS A 4 6.08 -2.09 17.33
N LYS A 5 6.53 -0.83 17.26
CA LYS A 5 5.95 0.26 18.05
C LYS A 5 4.48 0.49 17.69
N GLN A 6 4.10 0.29 16.42
CA GLN A 6 2.73 0.37 15.91
C GLN A 6 1.92 -0.93 16.13
N LYS A 7 2.49 -1.93 16.87
CA LYS A 7 1.85 -3.23 17.16
C LYS A 7 1.44 -4.01 15.90
N LYS A 8 2.19 -3.84 14.79
CA LYS A 8 1.93 -4.55 13.53
C LYS A 8 2.68 -5.87 13.49
N ASN A 9 1.95 -6.95 13.16
CA ASN A 9 2.46 -8.33 13.29
C ASN A 9 2.43 -9.13 11.98
N LYS A 10 1.72 -8.66 10.97
CA LYS A 10 1.59 -9.32 9.66
C LYS A 10 1.92 -8.35 8.55
N THR A 11 3.18 -8.28 8.17
CA THR A 11 3.67 -7.32 7.18
C THR A 11 3.78 -7.98 5.81
N ILE A 12 3.27 -7.31 4.79
CA ILE A 12 3.56 -7.61 3.38
C ILE A 12 4.60 -6.61 2.88
N VAL A 13 5.64 -7.11 2.24
CA VAL A 13 6.61 -6.29 1.50
C VAL A 13 6.29 -6.41 0.03
N LEU A 14 5.84 -5.31 -0.58
CA LEU A 14 5.55 -5.21 -2.00
C LEU A 14 6.80 -4.81 -2.75
N LEU A 15 7.26 -5.67 -3.65
CA LEU A 15 8.43 -5.47 -4.49
C LEU A 15 8.05 -5.51 -5.97
N PRO A 16 8.35 -4.47 -6.75
CA PRO A 16 8.17 -4.52 -8.20
C PRO A 16 9.16 -5.48 -8.85
N GLU A 17 8.77 -6.14 -9.92
CA GLU A 17 9.65 -6.95 -10.75
C GLU A 17 10.57 -6.06 -11.60
N LYS A 18 11.62 -5.54 -10.98
CA LYS A 18 12.64 -4.66 -11.58
C LYS A 18 14.05 -5.18 -11.31
N LYS A 19 15.05 -4.64 -11.99
CA LYS A 19 16.46 -5.07 -11.86
C LYS A 19 17.00 -5.08 -10.43
N TYR A 20 16.56 -4.15 -9.57
CA TYR A 20 17.01 -4.04 -8.19
C TYR A 20 16.29 -4.97 -7.20
N THR A 21 15.19 -5.62 -7.62
CA THR A 21 14.36 -6.46 -6.72
C THR A 21 15.18 -7.54 -6.03
N ARG A 22 16.00 -8.25 -6.80
CA ARG A 22 16.86 -9.32 -6.25
C ARG A 22 17.85 -8.83 -5.18
N PHE A 23 18.40 -7.63 -5.38
CA PHE A 23 19.30 -7.01 -4.41
C PHE A 23 18.56 -6.73 -3.09
N ILE A 24 17.36 -6.18 -3.17
CA ILE A 24 16.53 -5.87 -2.00
C ILE A 24 16.10 -7.14 -1.28
N GLU A 25 15.66 -8.19 -2.00
CA GLU A 25 15.33 -9.48 -1.40
C GLU A 25 16.47 -10.04 -0.56
N ASN A 26 17.67 -10.08 -1.13
CA ASN A 26 18.85 -10.57 -0.41
C ASN A 26 19.11 -9.75 0.87
N LYS A 27 18.93 -8.43 0.83
CA LYS A 27 19.08 -7.57 2.01
C LYS A 27 18.00 -7.84 3.05
N LEU A 28 16.75 -8.03 2.64
CA LEU A 28 15.64 -8.34 3.55
C LEU A 28 15.84 -9.69 4.25
N GLN A 29 16.28 -10.70 3.53
CA GLN A 29 16.60 -12.01 4.09
C GLN A 29 17.69 -11.92 5.16
N ASN A 30 18.73 -11.13 4.91
CA ASN A 30 19.83 -10.94 5.87
C ASN A 30 19.41 -10.16 7.14
N LEU A 31 18.31 -9.40 7.09
CA LEU A 31 17.81 -8.66 8.25
C LEU A 31 17.07 -9.52 9.27
N GLN A 32 16.88 -10.81 9.02
CA GLN A 32 16.19 -11.76 9.91
C GLN A 32 14.87 -11.21 10.47
N LEU A 33 14.14 -10.45 9.67
CA LEU A 33 12.85 -9.91 10.05
C LEU A 33 11.87 -11.07 10.26
N LYS A 34 11.18 -11.07 11.39
CA LYS A 34 10.13 -12.04 11.69
C LYS A 34 8.78 -11.49 11.19
N ASN A 35 7.89 -12.38 10.76
CA ASN A 35 6.49 -12.06 10.43
C ASN A 35 6.29 -11.11 9.25
N TYR A 36 7.09 -11.25 8.20
CA TYR A 36 6.83 -10.60 6.92
C TYR A 36 6.74 -11.63 5.78
N LYS A 37 6.03 -11.26 4.74
CA LYS A 37 5.99 -11.99 3.47
C LYS A 37 6.33 -11.03 2.33
N ILE A 38 7.12 -11.49 1.37
CA ILE A 38 7.38 -10.73 0.15
C ILE A 38 6.32 -11.11 -0.87
N PHE A 39 5.74 -10.09 -1.51
CA PHE A 39 4.89 -10.23 -2.66
C PHE A 39 5.49 -9.42 -3.81
N LYS A 40 5.82 -10.11 -4.88
CA LYS A 40 6.33 -9.49 -6.12
C LYS A 40 5.17 -9.15 -7.02
N TYR A 41 5.25 -8.02 -7.68
CA TYR A 41 4.23 -7.58 -8.61
C TYR A 41 4.84 -7.08 -9.92
N SER A 42 4.08 -7.21 -10.98
CA SER A 42 4.46 -6.71 -12.30
C SER A 42 4.54 -5.18 -12.31
N ALA A 43 5.56 -4.65 -12.97
CA ALA A 43 5.65 -3.20 -13.22
C ALA A 43 4.60 -2.71 -14.24
N ASP A 44 3.92 -3.61 -14.96
CA ASP A 44 2.82 -3.27 -15.87
C ASP A 44 1.53 -2.96 -15.07
N PRO A 45 1.01 -1.70 -15.13
CA PRO A 45 -0.19 -1.32 -14.40
C PRO A 45 -1.44 -2.16 -14.77
N LYS A 46 -1.47 -2.74 -15.98
CA LYS A 46 -2.60 -3.59 -16.42
C LYS A 46 -2.65 -4.92 -15.66
N ILE A 47 -1.49 -5.43 -15.27
CA ILE A 47 -1.34 -6.70 -14.55
C ILE A 47 -1.42 -6.45 -13.05
N LEU A 48 -0.80 -5.37 -12.57
CA LEU A 48 -0.68 -5.00 -11.16
C LEU A 48 -2.00 -5.08 -10.39
N THR A 49 -3.08 -4.50 -10.94
CA THR A 49 -4.37 -4.47 -10.24
C THR A 49 -4.89 -5.89 -9.97
N GLY A 50 -4.81 -6.79 -10.96
CA GLY A 50 -5.20 -8.19 -10.77
C GLY A 50 -4.35 -8.94 -9.74
N GLU A 51 -3.05 -8.66 -9.69
CA GLU A 51 -2.15 -9.23 -8.67
C GLU A 51 -2.50 -8.73 -7.25
N ILE A 52 -2.84 -7.45 -7.11
CA ILE A 52 -3.30 -6.87 -5.83
C ILE A 52 -4.68 -7.43 -5.45
N GLU A 53 -5.59 -7.67 -6.39
CA GLU A 53 -6.87 -8.36 -6.14
C GLU A 53 -6.64 -9.76 -5.54
N ILE A 54 -5.71 -10.52 -6.09
CA ILE A 54 -5.33 -11.85 -5.56
C ILE A 54 -4.73 -11.71 -4.15
N LEU A 55 -3.78 -10.79 -3.94
CA LEU A 55 -3.15 -10.56 -2.65
C LEU A 55 -4.16 -10.22 -1.54
N THR A 56 -5.18 -9.44 -1.90
CA THR A 56 -6.20 -8.93 -0.98
C THR A 56 -7.42 -9.83 -0.84
N ASN A 57 -7.50 -10.94 -1.58
CA ASN A 57 -8.69 -11.78 -1.70
C ASN A 57 -9.95 -10.96 -2.07
N TYR A 58 -9.81 -9.99 -2.96
CA TYR A 58 -10.83 -9.00 -3.27
C TYR A 58 -12.14 -9.65 -3.73
N ASP A 59 -12.08 -10.58 -4.66
CA ASP A 59 -13.26 -11.29 -5.18
C ASP A 59 -14.04 -12.05 -4.10
N GLN A 60 -13.31 -12.72 -3.20
CA GLN A 60 -13.96 -13.42 -2.10
C GLN A 60 -14.61 -12.43 -1.12
N ARG A 61 -13.97 -11.31 -0.85
CA ARG A 61 -14.52 -10.27 0.01
C ARG A 61 -15.74 -9.59 -0.62
N LYS A 62 -15.77 -9.40 -1.94
CA LYS A 62 -16.98 -8.98 -2.69
C LYS A 62 -18.10 -10.00 -2.58
N LYS A 63 -17.81 -11.28 -2.85
CA LYS A 63 -18.81 -12.36 -2.71
C LYS A 63 -19.38 -12.42 -1.31
N ASN A 64 -18.56 -12.28 -0.28
CA ASN A 64 -19.02 -12.24 1.11
C ASN A 64 -20.00 -11.08 1.36
N LEU A 65 -19.74 -9.90 0.80
CA LEU A 65 -20.64 -8.76 0.89
C LEU A 65 -21.99 -9.05 0.22
N GLU A 66 -21.98 -9.57 -0.99
CA GLU A 66 -23.21 -9.88 -1.71
C GLU A 66 -24.04 -10.98 -1.03
N LEU A 67 -23.39 -12.01 -0.51
CA LEU A 67 -24.06 -13.03 0.29
C LEU A 67 -24.70 -12.43 1.55
N ARG A 68 -23.99 -11.55 2.23
CA ARG A 68 -24.51 -10.90 3.43
C ARG A 68 -25.69 -9.97 3.13
N LYS A 69 -25.63 -9.20 2.05
CA LYS A 69 -26.75 -8.38 1.57
C LYS A 69 -28.00 -9.21 1.29
N LYS A 70 -27.85 -10.35 0.61
CA LYS A 70 -28.98 -11.26 0.32
C LYS A 70 -29.70 -11.70 1.60
N VAL A 71 -28.95 -12.06 2.65
CA VAL A 71 -29.55 -12.50 3.92
C VAL A 71 -30.44 -11.43 4.55
N PHE A 72 -30.13 -10.15 4.37
CA PHE A 72 -30.93 -9.06 4.94
C PHE A 72 -32.02 -8.54 3.98
N LYS A 73 -31.84 -8.70 2.66
CA LYS A 73 -32.79 -8.23 1.66
C LYS A 73 -34.15 -8.96 1.74
N ASP A 74 -34.13 -10.20 2.19
CA ASP A 74 -35.34 -11.04 2.30
C ASP A 74 -36.09 -10.86 3.64
N LYS A 75 -35.67 -9.87 4.45
CA LYS A 75 -36.22 -9.57 5.78
C LYS A 75 -36.87 -8.20 5.80
N ASP A 76 -38.13 -8.14 6.27
CA ASP A 76 -38.92 -6.90 6.34
C ASP A 76 -38.79 -6.14 7.67
N ASP A 77 -37.97 -6.61 8.62
CA ASP A 77 -37.81 -5.93 9.90
C ASP A 77 -36.87 -4.71 9.81
N LYS A 78 -37.13 -3.71 10.65
CA LYS A 78 -36.39 -2.44 10.68
C LYS A 78 -34.91 -2.58 10.98
N GLU A 79 -34.48 -3.60 11.73
CA GLU A 79 -33.07 -3.84 12.05
C GLU A 79 -32.33 -4.36 10.82
N SER A 80 -32.93 -5.30 10.11
CA SER A 80 -32.39 -5.84 8.85
C SER A 80 -32.28 -4.77 7.79
N GLN A 81 -33.23 -3.88 7.65
CA GLN A 81 -33.17 -2.74 6.73
C GLN A 81 -32.00 -1.80 7.06
N LYS A 82 -31.81 -1.43 8.34
CA LYS A 82 -30.64 -0.62 8.76
C LYS A 82 -29.31 -1.32 8.50
N GLU A 83 -29.21 -2.63 8.71
CA GLU A 83 -28.00 -3.37 8.40
C GLU A 83 -27.75 -3.44 6.89
N LEU A 84 -28.78 -3.61 6.09
CA LEU A 84 -28.68 -3.57 4.61
C LEU A 84 -28.14 -2.21 4.13
N GLU A 85 -28.69 -1.10 4.63
CA GLU A 85 -28.20 0.25 4.31
C GLU A 85 -26.70 0.45 4.66
N LYS A 86 -26.24 -0.15 5.78
CA LYS A 86 -24.80 -0.11 6.14
C LYS A 86 -23.95 -0.95 5.19
N LEU A 87 -24.48 -2.10 4.74
CA LEU A 87 -23.78 -2.97 3.79
C LEU A 87 -23.73 -2.37 2.39
N GLU A 88 -24.75 -1.62 1.98
CA GLU A 88 -24.78 -0.94 0.68
C GLU A 88 -23.68 0.12 0.52
N LYS A 89 -23.26 0.70 1.63
CA LYS A 89 -22.15 1.67 1.66
C LYS A 89 -20.74 1.04 1.60
N LYS A 90 -20.66 -0.29 1.61
CA LYS A 90 -19.37 -1.01 1.58
C LYS A 90 -19.09 -1.54 0.18
N TYR A 91 -17.80 -1.65 -0.14
CA TYR A 91 -17.32 -2.25 -1.38
C TYR A 91 -16.96 -3.73 -1.19
N THR A 92 -16.54 -4.11 0.01
CA THR A 92 -16.19 -5.48 0.37
C THR A 92 -16.60 -5.82 1.81
N LEU A 93 -16.63 -7.11 2.14
CA LEU A 93 -16.86 -7.59 3.51
C LEU A 93 -15.75 -8.56 3.94
N GLY A 94 -15.16 -8.25 5.08
CA GLY A 94 -14.02 -8.97 5.65
C GLY A 94 -12.71 -8.18 5.54
N ASP A 95 -11.72 -8.61 6.30
CA ASP A 95 -10.41 -7.97 6.37
C ASP A 95 -9.40 -8.68 5.47
N VAL A 96 -8.36 -7.94 5.07
CA VAL A 96 -7.19 -8.52 4.43
C VAL A 96 -6.35 -9.31 5.45
N ASN A 97 -5.49 -10.20 4.97
CA ASN A 97 -4.70 -11.10 5.82
C ASN A 97 -3.39 -10.46 6.33
N PHE A 98 -3.31 -9.14 6.33
CA PHE A 98 -2.14 -8.38 6.80
C PHE A 98 -2.59 -7.07 7.46
N ASP A 99 -1.73 -6.55 8.34
CA ASP A 99 -1.97 -5.32 9.11
C ASP A 99 -1.01 -4.17 8.75
N SER A 100 -0.01 -4.47 7.94
CA SER A 100 0.93 -3.47 7.42
C SER A 100 1.50 -3.85 6.06
N VAL A 101 1.81 -2.83 5.26
CA VAL A 101 2.43 -2.95 3.95
C VAL A 101 3.68 -2.08 3.89
N ILE A 102 4.76 -2.62 3.36
CA ILE A 102 5.96 -1.87 2.98
C ILE A 102 6.04 -1.89 1.46
N ILE A 103 5.85 -0.75 0.82
CA ILE A 103 5.92 -0.62 -0.64
C ILE A 103 7.30 -0.11 -1.01
N ILE A 104 8.07 -0.91 -1.73
CA ILE A 104 9.43 -0.57 -2.16
C ILE A 104 9.38 -0.13 -3.62
N ASP A 105 8.82 1.04 -3.85
CA ASP A 105 8.72 1.66 -5.16
C ASP A 105 8.69 3.19 -5.07
N PHE A 106 8.71 3.86 -6.22
CA PHE A 106 8.80 5.32 -6.34
C PHE A 106 7.87 5.85 -7.42
N GLY A 107 7.60 7.15 -7.36
CA GLY A 107 6.93 7.90 -8.43
C GLY A 107 5.59 7.30 -8.87
N SER A 108 5.38 7.22 -10.18
CA SER A 108 4.13 6.71 -10.76
C SER A 108 3.85 5.24 -10.42
N SER A 109 4.88 4.40 -10.31
CA SER A 109 4.72 3.00 -9.90
C SER A 109 4.15 2.89 -8.48
N LEU A 110 4.69 3.66 -7.53
CA LEU A 110 4.16 3.71 -6.16
C LEU A 110 2.70 4.16 -6.14
N LYS A 111 2.36 5.20 -6.92
CA LYS A 111 0.96 5.68 -7.05
C LYS A 111 0.04 4.59 -7.58
N SER A 112 0.47 3.84 -8.60
CA SER A 112 -0.32 2.73 -9.15
C SER A 112 -0.59 1.65 -8.10
N VAL A 113 0.40 1.29 -7.28
CA VAL A 113 0.23 0.34 -6.17
C VAL A 113 -0.77 0.86 -5.14
N LEU A 114 -0.63 2.12 -4.72
CA LEU A 114 -1.54 2.74 -3.75
C LEU A 114 -2.98 2.79 -4.29
N THR A 115 -3.15 3.15 -5.56
CA THR A 115 -4.45 3.16 -6.24
C THR A 115 -5.06 1.75 -6.29
N SER A 116 -4.28 0.73 -6.63
CA SER A 116 -4.77 -0.66 -6.68
C SER A 116 -5.15 -1.19 -5.29
N LEU A 117 -4.40 -0.82 -4.24
CA LEU A 117 -4.76 -1.15 -2.85
C LEU A 117 -6.06 -0.47 -2.43
N ALA A 118 -6.24 0.82 -2.76
CA ALA A 118 -7.49 1.54 -2.50
C ALA A 118 -8.67 0.96 -3.30
N PHE A 119 -8.47 0.63 -4.57
CA PHE A 119 -9.47 -0.04 -5.42
C PHE A 119 -9.94 -1.36 -4.82
N THR A 120 -9.04 -2.13 -4.23
CA THR A 120 -9.36 -3.39 -3.55
C THR A 120 -9.88 -3.21 -2.11
N ASP A 121 -10.27 -1.99 -1.74
CA ASP A 121 -10.84 -1.65 -0.42
C ASP A 121 -9.90 -2.01 0.76
N VAL A 122 -8.60 -1.77 0.56
CA VAL A 122 -7.60 -1.86 1.63
C VAL A 122 -7.50 -0.51 2.32
N SER A 123 -8.12 -0.42 3.49
CA SER A 123 -8.23 0.83 4.24
C SER A 123 -7.00 1.11 5.11
N GLU A 124 -6.52 2.35 5.07
CA GLU A 124 -5.46 2.87 5.93
C GLU A 124 -5.84 2.91 7.43
N ASN A 125 -7.13 2.84 7.76
CA ASN A 125 -7.59 2.70 9.14
C ASN A 125 -7.27 1.32 9.73
N LYS A 126 -7.10 0.29 8.90
CA LYS A 126 -6.81 -1.08 9.30
C LYS A 126 -5.38 -1.50 8.99
N VAL A 127 -4.86 -1.04 7.86
CA VAL A 127 -3.54 -1.40 7.34
C VAL A 127 -2.61 -0.18 7.39
N LEU A 128 -1.45 -0.35 7.99
CA LEU A 128 -0.41 0.68 8.03
C LEU A 128 0.38 0.67 6.71
N PHE A 129 0.37 1.78 5.99
CA PHE A 129 1.13 1.94 4.76
C PHE A 129 2.49 2.58 5.03
N THR A 130 3.55 1.93 4.57
CA THR A 130 4.92 2.45 4.66
C THR A 130 5.61 2.32 3.31
N THR A 131 6.54 3.22 3.05
CA THR A 131 7.36 3.22 1.83
C THR A 131 8.79 3.66 2.12
N LEU A 132 9.61 3.82 1.08
CA LEU A 132 10.94 4.42 1.13
C LEU A 132 10.85 5.94 1.21
N ASN A 133 12.00 6.60 1.37
CA ASN A 133 12.07 8.05 1.30
C ASN A 133 11.64 8.55 -0.09
N GLN A 134 10.65 9.46 -0.12
CA GLN A 134 10.03 9.97 -1.36
C GLN A 134 10.40 11.44 -1.66
N TRP A 135 11.43 12.00 -1.05
CA TRP A 135 11.79 13.42 -1.23
C TRP A 135 12.31 13.76 -2.62
N PHE A 136 12.66 12.77 -3.42
CA PHE A 136 13.07 12.99 -4.81
C PHE A 136 11.88 13.27 -5.73
N ASP A 137 10.71 12.72 -5.42
CA ASP A 137 9.44 12.98 -6.13
C ASP A 137 8.40 13.51 -5.14
N GLU A 138 8.27 14.82 -5.08
CA GLU A 138 7.32 15.49 -4.18
C GLU A 138 5.85 15.27 -4.62
N SER A 139 5.60 14.80 -5.83
CA SER A 139 4.25 14.59 -6.36
C SER A 139 3.43 13.57 -5.56
N ILE A 140 4.10 12.66 -4.83
CA ILE A 140 3.44 11.71 -3.94
C ILE A 140 2.71 12.38 -2.77
N PHE A 141 3.16 13.57 -2.34
CA PHE A 141 2.53 14.30 -1.23
C PHE A 141 1.19 14.93 -1.60
N TYR A 142 0.90 15.04 -2.89
CA TYR A 142 -0.38 15.55 -3.42
C TYR A 142 -1.34 14.43 -3.81
N GLU A 143 -0.95 13.17 -3.56
CA GLU A 143 -1.79 12.02 -3.86
C GLU A 143 -2.88 11.84 -2.80
N ASN A 144 -4.13 11.83 -3.22
CA ASN A 144 -5.29 11.74 -2.33
C ASN A 144 -5.78 10.30 -2.09
N THR A 145 -5.19 9.33 -2.77
CA THR A 145 -5.62 7.92 -2.74
C THR A 145 -5.35 7.29 -1.38
N VAL A 146 -4.26 7.71 -0.71
CA VAL A 146 -3.89 7.27 0.64
C VAL A 146 -3.51 8.48 1.47
N LYS A 147 -4.26 8.74 2.54
CA LYS A 147 -4.06 9.90 3.42
C LYS A 147 -2.89 9.74 4.40
N SER A 148 -2.51 8.51 4.72
CA SER A 148 -1.48 8.19 5.71
C SER A 148 -0.45 7.24 5.15
N LEU A 149 0.59 7.79 4.51
CA LEU A 149 1.76 7.05 4.03
C LEU A 149 2.97 7.43 4.87
N TYR A 150 3.58 6.45 5.55
CA TYR A 150 4.76 6.65 6.37
C TYR A 150 6.03 6.27 5.62
N TYR A 151 7.08 7.05 5.75
CA TYR A 151 8.39 6.77 5.17
C TYR A 151 9.52 7.24 6.09
N PRO A 152 10.71 6.61 6.05
CA PRO A 152 11.87 7.09 6.74
C PRO A 152 12.31 8.42 6.15
N SER A 153 12.62 9.38 7.00
CA SER A 153 13.02 10.72 6.58
C SER A 153 14.40 11.07 7.16
N VAL A 154 15.19 11.77 6.39
CA VAL A 154 16.37 12.50 6.84
C VAL A 154 16.01 13.97 7.04
N ASN A 155 16.93 14.79 7.56
CA ASN A 155 16.68 16.22 7.74
C ASN A 155 16.40 16.90 6.38
N TYR A 156 15.18 17.45 6.21
CA TYR A 156 14.74 18.07 4.95
C TYR A 156 15.64 19.23 4.52
N LYS A 157 16.12 20.05 5.46
CA LYS A 157 17.02 21.18 5.15
C LYS A 157 18.35 20.71 4.55
N GLU A 158 18.91 19.63 5.12
CA GLU A 158 20.14 19.03 4.61
C GLU A 158 19.93 18.38 3.24
N PHE A 159 18.80 17.70 3.05
CA PHE A 159 18.46 17.14 1.75
C PHE A 159 18.28 18.22 0.68
N LYS A 160 17.59 19.33 0.98
CA LYS A 160 17.42 20.45 0.06
C LYS A 160 18.77 21.06 -0.29
N ARG A 161 19.64 21.31 0.71
CA ARG A 161 21.00 21.81 0.48
C ARG A 161 21.80 20.89 -0.44
N TYR A 162 21.72 19.58 -0.23
CA TYR A 162 22.35 18.58 -1.11
C TYR A 162 21.83 18.69 -2.54
N LYS A 163 20.51 18.72 -2.73
CA LYS A 163 19.83 18.81 -4.04
C LYS A 163 20.27 20.07 -4.78
N ASP A 164 20.28 21.22 -4.09
CA ASP A 164 20.68 22.51 -4.67
C ASP A 164 22.19 22.53 -5.06
N ASN A 165 23.07 21.99 -4.22
CA ASN A 165 24.48 21.88 -4.52
C ASN A 165 24.75 20.91 -5.68
N TYR A 166 24.06 19.78 -5.71
CA TYR A 166 24.16 18.82 -6.81
C TYR A 166 23.78 19.47 -8.13
N PHE A 167 22.66 20.20 -8.16
CA PHE A 167 22.21 20.92 -9.36
C PHE A 167 23.23 21.96 -9.81
N LYS A 168 23.81 22.75 -8.90
CA LYS A 168 24.85 23.74 -9.21
C LYS A 168 26.11 23.10 -9.82
N THR A 169 26.45 21.89 -9.38
CA THR A 169 27.68 21.21 -9.83
C THR A 169 27.48 20.48 -11.16
N PHE A 170 26.32 19.81 -11.33
CA PHE A 170 26.09 18.89 -12.45
C PHE A 170 25.05 19.38 -13.44
N ASN A 171 24.42 20.53 -13.19
CA ASN A 171 23.30 21.08 -13.96
C ASN A 171 22.16 20.06 -14.19
N ASN A 172 21.98 19.16 -13.24
CA ASN A 172 20.93 18.15 -13.22
C ASN A 172 20.55 17.84 -11.77
N PHE A 173 19.36 17.28 -11.53
CA PHE A 173 18.96 16.83 -10.21
C PHE A 173 19.47 15.42 -9.92
N PRO A 174 19.77 15.10 -8.64
CA PRO A 174 20.15 13.76 -8.27
C PRO A 174 19.00 12.78 -8.57
N SER A 175 19.34 11.59 -9.08
CA SER A 175 18.36 10.51 -9.27
C SER A 175 18.07 9.80 -7.95
N GLU A 176 16.97 9.05 -7.92
CA GLU A 176 16.52 8.28 -6.74
C GLU A 176 17.45 7.12 -6.40
N ILE A 177 18.12 6.55 -7.39
CA ILE A 177 19.07 5.43 -7.31
C ILE A 177 20.15 5.59 -8.39
#